data_c6a67ece85002f481246f9a77830efa1
#
_entry.id   c6a67ece85002f481246f9a77830efa1
#
_cell.length_a   1.000
_cell.length_b   1.000
_cell.length_c   1.000
_cell.angle_alpha   90.00
_cell.angle_beta   90.00
_cell.angle_gamma   90.00
#
_symmetry.space_group_name_H-M   'P 1'
#
loop_
_entity.id
_entity.type
_entity.pdbx_description
1 polymer ?
#
loop_
_entity_poly.entity_id
_entity_poly.type
_entity_poly.pdbx_seq_one_letter_code
_entity_poly.pdbx_strand_id
1 'polypeptide(L)'
;MEIVEWEHEKLMAVKHSGIVTGVGRFTLDPVAGGTRFSWVESIDLPWHFAGKFGERLAKPILTAIWKRNLRGLRKRILEQQQAGTGLEPAGLINIGSHWELRHYGPGHVVRTSTHQLDLSREAEALEILAAAGFPAPKLSQRLSTSSLVMERINGPTMLEDLVSRPWTLSRHAKNLARLHRALGTVTAPPDWESVSEGDSIVHLDLHPAAIRMSNGRPVVLNWNSSARGCSAFDAAVTYVILRTSESNNGRLGRLLVTSLRKRFAKIFIKEFGAGEVLAYVREAAELRLLDVNLSPNEREAVFALARDELD
;
A
#
# COMPACT_ATOMS: atom_id res chain seq x y z
N MET A 1 1.82 -13.48 8.43
CA MET A 1 1.10 -14.59 7.79
C MET A 1 2.11 -15.71 7.57
N GLU A 2 1.84 -16.90 8.07
CA GLU A 2 2.74 -18.07 8.05
C GLU A 2 1.95 -19.27 7.53
N ILE A 3 2.53 -20.03 6.60
CA ILE A 3 1.92 -21.28 6.13
C ILE A 3 2.25 -22.35 7.19
N VAL A 4 1.21 -22.89 7.82
CA VAL A 4 1.33 -23.88 8.90
C VAL A 4 1.05 -25.30 8.43
N GLU A 5 0.41 -25.46 7.26
CA GLU A 5 0.13 -26.74 6.65
C GLU A 5 0.07 -26.57 5.13
N TRP A 6 0.69 -27.50 4.40
CA TRP A 6 0.71 -27.48 2.94
C TRP A 6 0.70 -28.91 2.38
N GLU A 7 -0.26 -29.19 1.53
CA GLU A 7 -0.30 -30.38 0.70
C GLU A 7 -0.55 -29.95 -0.75
N HIS A 8 0.38 -30.31 -1.62
CA HIS A 8 0.35 -29.91 -3.03
C HIS A 8 -0.99 -30.24 -3.69
N GLU A 9 -1.60 -29.24 -4.34
CA GLU A 9 -2.89 -29.33 -5.03
C GLU A 9 -4.11 -29.73 -4.19
N LYS A 10 -3.98 -29.83 -2.85
CA LYS A 10 -5.09 -30.24 -1.98
C LYS A 10 -5.38 -29.28 -0.86
N LEU A 11 -4.37 -28.82 -0.12
CA LEU A 11 -4.59 -28.10 1.12
C LEU A 11 -3.51 -27.06 1.38
N MET A 12 -3.94 -25.89 1.87
CA MET A 12 -3.08 -24.89 2.46
C MET A 12 -3.74 -24.34 3.73
N ALA A 13 -3.02 -24.35 4.85
CA ALA A 13 -3.45 -23.64 6.04
C ALA A 13 -2.47 -22.49 6.35
N VAL A 14 -3.03 -21.33 6.65
CA VAL A 14 -2.30 -20.10 6.88
C VAL A 14 -2.68 -19.52 8.22
N LYS A 15 -1.69 -19.30 9.07
CA LYS A 15 -1.86 -18.61 10.35
C LYS A 15 -1.69 -17.11 10.16
N HIS A 16 -2.70 -16.38 10.61
CA HIS A 16 -2.65 -14.92 10.68
C HIS A 16 -2.17 -14.48 12.05
N SER A 17 -1.18 -13.60 12.08
CA SER A 17 -0.71 -12.94 13.30
C SER A 17 -0.80 -11.42 13.09
N GLY A 18 -1.53 -10.74 13.96
CA GLY A 18 -1.78 -9.29 13.87
C GLY A 18 -2.88 -8.85 14.83
N ILE A 19 -3.66 -7.83 14.45
CA ILE A 19 -4.82 -7.35 15.23
C ILE A 19 -5.88 -8.45 15.36
N VAL A 20 -6.01 -9.25 14.31
CA VAL A 20 -6.85 -10.43 14.26
C VAL A 20 -5.91 -11.61 14.11
N THR A 21 -5.97 -12.54 15.06
CA THR A 21 -5.27 -13.81 15.00
C THR A 21 -6.24 -14.89 14.54
N GLY A 22 -5.71 -15.94 13.89
CA GLY A 22 -6.56 -17.01 13.41
C GLY A 22 -5.85 -17.92 12.42
N VAL A 23 -6.60 -18.89 11.91
CA VAL A 23 -6.13 -19.84 10.91
C VAL A 23 -7.14 -19.93 9.78
N GLY A 24 -6.70 -19.62 8.56
CA GLY A 24 -7.43 -19.86 7.33
C GLY A 24 -7.01 -21.19 6.74
N ARG A 25 -7.95 -22.08 6.45
CA ARG A 25 -7.72 -23.37 5.79
C ARG A 25 -8.40 -23.36 4.42
N PHE A 26 -7.64 -23.65 3.39
CA PHE A 26 -8.08 -23.74 2.00
C PHE A 26 -7.96 -25.17 1.54
N THR A 27 -9.02 -25.74 0.96
CA THR A 27 -8.98 -27.10 0.40
C THR A 27 -9.44 -27.10 -1.05
N LEU A 28 -8.85 -28.01 -1.83
CA LEU A 28 -9.17 -28.28 -3.22
C LEU A 28 -9.64 -29.72 -3.33
N ASP A 29 -10.93 -29.91 -3.55
CA ASP A 29 -11.52 -31.24 -3.69
C ASP A 29 -11.92 -31.46 -5.16
N PRO A 30 -11.46 -32.54 -5.81
CA PRO A 30 -11.91 -32.89 -7.15
C PRO A 30 -13.41 -33.25 -7.13
N VAL A 31 -14.15 -32.66 -8.06
CA VAL A 31 -15.59 -32.92 -8.25
C VAL A 31 -15.89 -33.17 -9.73
N ALA A 32 -17.05 -33.77 -10.04
CA ALA A 32 -17.43 -33.94 -11.41
C ALA A 32 -17.51 -32.59 -12.16
N GLY A 33 -16.66 -32.43 -13.17
CA GLY A 33 -16.59 -31.24 -14.00
C GLY A 33 -15.71 -30.08 -13.45
N GLY A 34 -14.87 -30.33 -12.43
CA GLY A 34 -13.94 -29.33 -11.93
C GLY A 34 -13.37 -29.58 -10.54
N THR A 35 -12.98 -28.52 -9.88
CA THR A 35 -12.43 -28.54 -8.53
C THR A 35 -13.28 -27.68 -7.60
N ARG A 36 -13.66 -28.21 -6.45
CA ARG A 36 -14.31 -27.47 -5.38
C ARG A 36 -13.24 -26.80 -4.54
N PHE A 37 -13.24 -25.47 -4.51
CA PHE A 37 -12.45 -24.69 -3.56
C PHE A 37 -13.28 -24.41 -2.32
N SER A 38 -12.76 -24.80 -1.14
CA SER A 38 -13.37 -24.49 0.15
C SER A 38 -12.43 -23.64 0.99
N TRP A 39 -12.98 -22.66 1.68
CA TRP A 39 -12.25 -21.78 2.60
C TRP A 39 -12.96 -21.75 3.95
N VAL A 40 -12.25 -22.17 4.97
CA VAL A 40 -12.67 -22.11 6.37
C VAL A 40 -11.74 -21.18 7.12
N GLU A 41 -12.30 -20.18 7.80
CA GLU A 41 -11.54 -19.22 8.58
C GLU A 41 -11.96 -19.33 10.04
N SER A 42 -10.98 -19.56 10.92
CA SER A 42 -11.13 -19.45 12.37
C SER A 42 -10.44 -18.18 12.81
N ILE A 43 -11.19 -17.22 13.37
CA ILE A 43 -10.69 -15.91 13.75
C ILE A 43 -10.87 -15.73 15.25
N ASP A 44 -9.77 -15.40 15.95
CA ASP A 44 -9.78 -15.01 17.34
C ASP A 44 -9.78 -13.48 17.45
N LEU A 45 -10.89 -12.92 17.89
CA LEU A 45 -11.01 -11.48 18.15
C LEU A 45 -10.53 -11.14 19.56
N PRO A 46 -9.63 -10.15 19.72
CA PRO A 46 -9.22 -9.68 21.04
C PRO A 46 -10.42 -9.23 21.89
N TRP A 47 -10.36 -9.44 23.21
CA TRP A 47 -11.44 -9.16 24.15
C TRP A 47 -11.96 -7.70 24.12
N HIS A 48 -11.13 -6.73 23.75
CA HIS A 48 -11.48 -5.32 23.61
C HIS A 48 -12.36 -4.99 22.39
N PHE A 49 -12.63 -5.97 21.51
CA PHE A 49 -13.62 -5.87 20.44
C PHE A 49 -14.98 -6.45 20.81
N ALA A 50 -15.40 -6.30 22.07
CA ALA A 50 -16.72 -6.66 22.59
C ALA A 50 -17.07 -8.17 22.63
N GLY A 51 -16.09 -9.07 22.67
CA GLY A 51 -16.28 -10.50 22.90
C GLY A 51 -17.33 -11.14 21.97
N LYS A 52 -18.18 -12.03 22.50
CA LYS A 52 -19.24 -12.72 21.74
C LYS A 52 -20.26 -11.80 21.04
N PHE A 53 -20.41 -10.55 21.48
CA PHE A 53 -21.25 -9.54 20.82
C PHE A 53 -20.57 -8.98 19.56
N GLY A 54 -19.25 -8.79 19.59
CA GLY A 54 -18.47 -8.35 18.45
C GLY A 54 -18.47 -9.40 17.33
N GLU A 55 -18.41 -10.70 17.65
CA GLU A 55 -18.50 -11.80 16.68
C GLU A 55 -19.83 -11.78 15.91
N ARG A 56 -20.96 -11.56 16.59
CA ARG A 56 -22.29 -11.51 15.95
C ARG A 56 -22.43 -10.35 14.96
N LEU A 57 -21.83 -9.20 15.26
CA LEU A 57 -21.85 -8.02 14.38
C LEU A 57 -20.81 -8.10 13.26
N ALA A 58 -19.65 -8.72 13.50
CA ALA A 58 -18.60 -8.88 12.49
C ALA A 58 -18.92 -9.97 11.46
N LYS A 59 -19.61 -11.03 11.86
CA LYS A 59 -19.91 -12.20 10.99
C LYS A 59 -20.57 -11.85 9.66
N PRO A 60 -21.65 -11.04 9.57
CA PRO A 60 -22.27 -10.70 8.28
C PRO A 60 -21.36 -9.83 7.41
N ILE A 61 -20.57 -8.93 8.02
CA ILE A 61 -19.65 -8.05 7.29
C ILE A 61 -18.50 -8.85 6.71
N LEU A 62 -17.87 -9.70 7.52
CA LEU A 62 -16.80 -10.59 7.08
C LEU A 62 -17.28 -11.56 6.01
N THR A 63 -18.49 -12.14 6.19
CA THR A 63 -19.10 -13.03 5.20
C THR A 63 -19.32 -12.33 3.87
N ALA A 64 -19.75 -11.07 3.87
CA ALA A 64 -19.95 -10.28 2.65
C ALA A 64 -18.59 -10.00 1.94
N ILE A 65 -17.56 -9.64 2.69
CA ILE A 65 -16.20 -9.42 2.18
C ILE A 65 -15.66 -10.71 1.54
N TRP A 66 -15.76 -11.85 2.24
CA TRP A 66 -15.27 -13.13 1.72
C TRP A 66 -16.04 -13.61 0.49
N LYS A 67 -17.37 -13.49 0.48
CA LYS A 67 -18.19 -13.80 -0.71
C LYS A 67 -17.78 -12.93 -1.91
N ARG A 68 -17.48 -11.67 -1.69
CA ARG A 68 -16.97 -10.76 -2.75
C ARG A 68 -15.61 -11.22 -3.27
N ASN A 69 -14.69 -11.56 -2.36
CA ASN A 69 -13.35 -12.02 -2.72
C ASN A 69 -13.38 -13.36 -3.48
N LEU A 70 -14.22 -14.31 -3.05
CA LEU A 70 -14.41 -15.59 -3.74
C LEU A 70 -15.01 -15.43 -5.14
N ARG A 71 -15.99 -14.50 -5.30
CA ARG A 71 -16.53 -14.19 -6.65
C ARG A 71 -15.44 -13.56 -7.54
N GLY A 72 -14.62 -12.67 -7.01
CA GLY A 72 -13.48 -12.09 -7.72
C GLY A 72 -12.48 -13.15 -8.16
N LEU A 73 -12.13 -14.08 -7.26
CA LEU A 73 -11.24 -15.21 -7.56
C LEU A 73 -11.82 -16.10 -8.66
N ARG A 74 -13.10 -16.51 -8.54
CA ARG A 74 -13.77 -17.31 -9.57
C ARG A 74 -13.76 -16.63 -10.94
N LYS A 75 -14.10 -15.34 -10.99
CA LYS A 75 -14.10 -14.57 -12.23
C LYS A 75 -12.70 -14.61 -12.89
N ARG A 76 -11.65 -14.36 -12.14
CA ARG A 76 -10.27 -14.37 -12.64
C ARG A 76 -9.82 -15.73 -13.15
N ILE A 77 -10.15 -16.83 -12.43
CA ILE A 77 -9.84 -18.20 -12.88
C ILE A 77 -10.52 -18.49 -14.21
N LEU A 78 -11.79 -18.13 -14.36
CA LEU A 78 -12.54 -18.34 -15.60
C LEU A 78 -12.00 -17.51 -16.77
N GLU A 79 -11.63 -16.25 -16.51
CA GLU A 79 -11.02 -15.37 -17.53
C GLU A 79 -9.65 -15.92 -17.99
N GLN A 80 -8.87 -16.51 -17.09
CA GLN A 80 -7.57 -17.10 -17.41
C GLN A 80 -7.69 -18.45 -18.14
N GLN A 81 -8.67 -19.27 -17.82
CA GLN A 81 -8.97 -20.47 -18.58
C GLN A 81 -9.36 -20.16 -20.02
N GLN A 82 -10.08 -19.06 -20.23
CA GLN A 82 -10.45 -18.58 -21.58
C GLN A 82 -9.26 -17.98 -22.34
N ALA A 83 -8.28 -17.41 -21.63
CA ALA A 83 -7.08 -16.81 -22.24
C ALA A 83 -5.95 -17.82 -22.54
N GLY A 84 -6.10 -19.09 -22.19
CA GLY A 84 -5.11 -20.15 -22.46
C GLY A 84 -3.78 -20.00 -21.71
N THR A 85 -3.69 -19.07 -20.75
CA THR A 85 -2.49 -18.89 -19.93
C THR A 85 -2.67 -19.62 -18.61
N GLY A 86 -2.04 -20.80 -18.49
CA GLY A 86 -1.91 -21.49 -17.22
C GLY A 86 -1.18 -20.61 -16.21
N LEU A 87 -1.88 -20.17 -15.16
CA LEU A 87 -1.22 -19.57 -14.00
C LEU A 87 -0.60 -20.68 -13.18
N GLU A 88 0.66 -20.55 -12.90
CA GLU A 88 1.29 -21.18 -11.75
C GLU A 88 0.76 -20.45 -10.49
N PRO A 89 -0.19 -20.99 -9.70
CA PRO A 89 -0.82 -20.28 -8.58
C PRO A 89 0.16 -19.95 -7.44
N ALA A 90 1.30 -20.64 -7.40
CA ALA A 90 2.29 -20.56 -6.34
C ALA A 90 3.18 -19.29 -6.38
N GLY A 91 3.07 -18.46 -7.41
CA GLY A 91 3.92 -17.28 -7.57
C GLY A 91 3.33 -15.93 -7.19
N LEU A 92 2.00 -15.83 -7.10
CA LEU A 92 1.33 -14.54 -6.92
C LEU A 92 1.35 -14.06 -5.46
N ILE A 93 1.91 -12.88 -5.21
CA ILE A 93 1.98 -12.27 -3.87
C ILE A 93 0.88 -11.24 -3.69
N ASN A 94 0.66 -10.39 -4.69
CA ASN A 94 -0.32 -9.31 -4.64
C ASN A 94 -0.76 -8.88 -6.04
N ILE A 95 -1.99 -8.34 -6.13
CA ILE A 95 -2.52 -7.72 -7.34
C ILE A 95 -2.98 -6.31 -6.97
N GLY A 96 -2.34 -5.30 -7.54
CA GLY A 96 -2.83 -3.93 -7.52
C GLY A 96 -3.81 -3.67 -8.68
N SER A 97 -4.34 -2.44 -8.76
CA SER A 97 -5.22 -2.03 -9.87
C SER A 97 -4.53 -2.10 -11.23
N HIS A 98 -3.23 -1.85 -11.26
CA HIS A 98 -2.43 -1.71 -12.50
C HIS A 98 -1.16 -2.55 -12.53
N TRP A 99 -0.91 -3.40 -11.54
CA TRP A 99 0.29 -4.22 -11.44
C TRP A 99 0.04 -5.53 -10.70
N GLU A 100 0.88 -6.52 -11.00
CA GLU A 100 0.99 -7.80 -10.30
C GLU A 100 2.37 -7.95 -9.69
N LEU A 101 2.43 -8.56 -8.51
CA LEU A 101 3.66 -8.90 -7.82
C LEU A 101 3.73 -10.42 -7.66
N ARG A 102 4.75 -11.05 -8.21
CA ARG A 102 4.97 -12.50 -8.14
C ARG A 102 6.33 -12.83 -7.52
N HIS A 103 6.46 -14.02 -6.96
CA HIS A 103 7.77 -14.53 -6.55
C HIS A 103 8.71 -14.70 -7.75
N TYR A 104 9.98 -14.36 -7.57
CA TYR A 104 11.03 -14.52 -8.56
C TYR A 104 12.31 -15.05 -7.90
N GLY A 105 12.36 -16.35 -7.66
CA GLY A 105 13.49 -16.97 -6.95
C GLY A 105 13.59 -16.55 -5.46
N PRO A 106 14.66 -16.94 -4.78
CA PRO A 106 14.88 -16.62 -3.38
C PRO A 106 15.10 -15.12 -3.15
N GLY A 107 14.28 -14.53 -2.28
CA GLY A 107 14.46 -13.13 -1.86
C GLY A 107 14.11 -12.06 -2.89
N HIS A 108 13.55 -12.43 -4.04
CA HIS A 108 13.17 -11.49 -5.11
C HIS A 108 11.70 -11.61 -5.47
N VAL A 109 11.19 -10.54 -6.09
CA VAL A 109 9.85 -10.47 -6.67
C VAL A 109 9.94 -9.86 -8.06
N VAL A 110 9.06 -10.30 -8.95
CA VAL A 110 8.81 -9.61 -10.22
C VAL A 110 7.54 -8.77 -10.08
N ARG A 111 7.65 -7.50 -10.41
CA ARG A 111 6.52 -6.58 -10.56
C ARG A 111 6.25 -6.40 -12.04
N THR A 112 5.03 -6.72 -12.47
CA THR A 112 4.60 -6.58 -13.86
C THR A 112 3.40 -5.64 -13.92
N SER A 113 3.41 -4.69 -14.85
CA SER A 113 2.25 -3.85 -15.13
C SER A 113 1.18 -4.66 -15.87
N THR A 114 -0.07 -4.60 -15.40
CA THR A 114 -1.22 -5.29 -16.02
C THR A 114 -1.74 -4.57 -17.27
N HIS A 115 -1.36 -3.30 -17.48
CA HIS A 115 -1.81 -2.45 -18.57
C HIS A 115 -0.64 -2.00 -19.47
N GLN A 116 0.48 -2.72 -19.44
CA GLN A 116 1.71 -2.40 -20.17
C GLN A 116 2.23 -0.97 -19.88
N LEU A 117 1.96 -0.44 -18.69
CA LEU A 117 2.52 0.84 -18.27
C LEU A 117 4.04 0.73 -18.24
N ASP A 118 4.71 1.77 -18.68
CA ASP A 118 6.16 1.85 -18.65
C ASP A 118 6.67 2.03 -17.22
N LEU A 119 7.47 1.09 -16.75
CA LEU A 119 8.10 1.10 -15.42
C LEU A 119 9.56 1.59 -15.49
N SER A 120 10.01 2.16 -16.62
CA SER A 120 11.38 2.66 -16.77
C SER A 120 11.70 3.74 -15.75
N ARG A 121 10.73 4.62 -15.45
CA ARG A 121 10.86 5.66 -14.40
C ARG A 121 11.08 5.04 -13.02
N GLU A 122 10.32 4.02 -12.67
CA GLU A 122 10.49 3.31 -11.38
C GLU A 122 11.85 2.62 -11.32
N ALA A 123 12.29 1.99 -12.40
CA ALA A 123 13.58 1.33 -12.44
C ALA A 123 14.75 2.32 -12.27
N GLU A 124 14.69 3.45 -12.95
CA GLU A 124 15.68 4.52 -12.85
C GLU A 124 15.71 5.13 -11.45
N ALA A 125 14.53 5.41 -10.87
CA ALA A 125 14.41 5.87 -9.49
C ALA A 125 15.09 4.90 -8.51
N LEU A 126 14.82 3.60 -8.61
CA LEU A 126 15.41 2.59 -7.72
C LEU A 126 16.94 2.53 -7.84
N GLU A 127 17.51 2.69 -9.03
CA GLU A 127 18.97 2.74 -9.24
C GLU A 127 19.61 3.96 -8.57
N ILE A 128 19.01 5.15 -8.75
CA ILE A 128 19.50 6.40 -8.14
C ILE A 128 19.39 6.32 -6.60
N LEU A 129 18.26 5.84 -6.10
CA LEU A 129 18.03 5.70 -4.66
C LEU A 129 18.98 4.69 -4.02
N ALA A 130 19.29 3.60 -4.69
CA ALA A 130 20.28 2.64 -4.22
C ALA A 130 21.69 3.26 -4.16
N ALA A 131 22.07 4.04 -5.16
CA ALA A 131 23.35 4.76 -5.17
C ALA A 131 23.43 5.82 -4.06
N ALA A 132 22.31 6.47 -3.72
CA ALA A 132 22.19 7.43 -2.64
C ALA A 132 22.06 6.80 -1.23
N GLY A 133 21.92 5.47 -1.14
CA GLY A 133 21.70 4.76 0.13
C GLY A 133 20.33 5.02 0.74
N PHE A 134 19.34 5.47 -0.05
CA PHE A 134 17.99 5.68 0.40
C PHE A 134 17.27 4.34 0.59
N PRO A 135 16.41 4.17 1.63
CA PRO A 135 15.74 2.91 1.92
C PRO A 135 14.60 2.59 0.91
N ALA A 136 14.97 2.03 -0.21
CA ALA A 136 14.10 1.51 -1.27
C ALA A 136 14.50 0.07 -1.63
N PRO A 137 13.62 -0.73 -2.28
CA PRO A 137 13.98 -2.04 -2.79
C PRO A 137 15.12 -1.94 -3.80
N LYS A 138 16.07 -2.87 -3.75
CA LYS A 138 17.13 -2.93 -4.77
C LYS A 138 16.54 -3.51 -6.06
N LEU A 139 16.75 -2.81 -7.17
CA LEU A 139 16.46 -3.33 -8.49
C LEU A 139 17.52 -4.40 -8.82
N SER A 140 17.07 -5.59 -9.23
CA SER A 140 17.96 -6.69 -9.60
C SER A 140 18.07 -6.84 -11.12
N GLN A 141 16.95 -6.68 -11.82
CA GLN A 141 16.90 -6.85 -13.27
C GLN A 141 15.70 -6.13 -13.87
N ARG A 142 15.86 -5.59 -15.07
CA ARG A 142 14.76 -5.13 -15.94
C ARG A 142 14.47 -6.25 -16.95
N LEU A 143 13.31 -6.90 -16.84
CA LEU A 143 12.91 -7.95 -17.81
C LEU A 143 12.32 -7.34 -19.07
N SER A 144 11.58 -6.24 -18.91
CA SER A 144 11.00 -5.43 -20.00
C SER A 144 10.70 -4.02 -19.50
N THR A 145 10.18 -3.15 -20.36
CA THR A 145 9.67 -1.83 -19.96
C THR A 145 8.51 -1.91 -18.95
N SER A 146 7.80 -3.04 -18.91
CA SER A 146 6.64 -3.27 -18.04
C SER A 146 6.86 -4.30 -16.93
N SER A 147 8.10 -4.82 -16.77
CA SER A 147 8.41 -5.87 -15.79
C SER A 147 9.77 -5.68 -15.14
N LEU A 148 9.80 -5.55 -13.82
CA LEU A 148 11.00 -5.34 -13.00
C LEU A 148 11.16 -6.45 -11.96
N VAL A 149 12.38 -6.97 -11.82
CA VAL A 149 12.77 -7.85 -10.72
C VAL A 149 13.46 -7.03 -9.65
N MET A 150 12.98 -7.11 -8.42
CA MET A 150 13.50 -6.34 -7.30
C MET A 150 13.55 -7.16 -6.02
N GLU A 151 14.25 -6.66 -5.03
CA GLU A 151 14.32 -7.22 -3.68
C GLU A 151 12.92 -7.37 -3.06
N ARG A 152 12.64 -8.54 -2.49
CA ARG A 152 11.42 -8.78 -1.73
C ARG A 152 11.53 -8.17 -0.35
N ILE A 153 10.76 -7.12 -0.07
CA ILE A 153 10.71 -6.51 1.26
C ILE A 153 9.65 -7.22 2.11
N ASN A 154 10.11 -7.86 3.18
CA ASN A 154 9.25 -8.55 4.14
C ASN A 154 8.90 -7.62 5.31
N GLY A 155 7.72 -7.85 5.91
CA GLY A 155 7.21 -7.10 7.05
C GLY A 155 5.86 -6.44 6.79
N PRO A 156 5.19 -5.92 7.83
CA PRO A 156 3.94 -5.18 7.67
C PRO A 156 4.19 -3.83 7.00
N THR A 157 3.17 -3.24 6.43
CA THR A 157 3.20 -1.82 6.08
C THR A 157 3.25 -0.97 7.35
N MET A 158 3.73 0.27 7.24
CA MET A 158 3.70 1.22 8.36
C MET A 158 2.25 1.47 8.82
N LEU A 159 1.28 1.43 7.91
CA LEU A 159 -0.14 1.54 8.25
C LEU A 159 -0.62 0.33 9.07
N GLU A 160 -0.30 -0.90 8.67
CA GLU A 160 -0.62 -2.12 9.43
C GLU A 160 0.06 -2.11 10.80
N ASP A 161 1.29 -1.63 10.89
CA ASP A 161 2.01 -1.47 12.15
C ASP A 161 1.34 -0.43 13.06
N LEU A 162 0.88 0.70 12.51
CA LEU A 162 0.13 1.72 13.23
C LEU A 162 -1.21 1.20 13.78
N VAL A 163 -1.91 0.40 12.99
CA VAL A 163 -3.20 -0.18 13.40
C VAL A 163 -3.00 -1.22 14.50
N SER A 164 -1.95 -2.05 14.41
CA SER A 164 -1.63 -3.06 15.43
C SER A 164 -1.00 -2.46 16.70
N ARG A 165 -0.27 -1.35 16.57
CA ARG A 165 0.49 -0.69 17.65
C ARG A 165 0.27 0.83 17.65
N PRO A 166 -0.94 1.34 18.00
CA PRO A 166 -1.29 2.77 17.90
C PRO A 166 -0.35 3.71 18.67
N TRP A 167 0.31 3.23 19.72
CA TRP A 167 1.30 4.00 20.48
C TRP A 167 2.56 4.34 19.67
N THR A 168 2.79 3.70 18.52
CA THR A 168 3.90 4.01 17.61
C THR A 168 3.64 5.22 16.70
N LEU A 169 2.43 5.81 16.75
CA LEU A 169 1.97 6.89 15.88
C LEU A 169 2.98 8.04 15.77
N SER A 170 3.45 8.55 16.91
CA SER A 170 4.40 9.67 16.91
C SER A 170 5.73 9.29 16.25
N ARG A 171 6.24 8.08 16.50
CA ARG A 171 7.47 7.58 15.90
C ARG A 171 7.34 7.46 14.38
N HIS A 172 6.22 6.89 13.89
CA HIS A 172 6.01 6.71 12.45
C HIS A 172 5.79 8.03 11.72
N ALA A 173 5.06 8.97 12.32
CA ALA A 173 4.89 10.30 11.74
C ALA A 173 6.24 11.03 11.58
N LYS A 174 7.11 10.95 12.61
CA LYS A 174 8.47 11.50 12.53
C LYS A 174 9.34 10.76 11.51
N ASN A 175 9.26 9.43 11.43
CA ASN A 175 9.99 8.66 10.43
C ASN A 175 9.57 9.05 9.02
N LEU A 176 8.27 9.25 8.76
CA LEU A 176 7.77 9.71 7.47
C LEU A 176 8.36 11.08 7.09
N ALA A 177 8.39 12.03 8.03
CA ALA A 177 9.00 13.35 7.80
C ALA A 177 10.49 13.25 7.47
N ARG A 178 11.22 12.39 8.18
CA ARG A 178 12.66 12.16 7.93
C ARG A 178 12.91 11.50 6.58
N LEU A 179 12.04 10.60 6.13
CA LEU A 179 12.12 10.02 4.80
C LEU A 179 11.98 11.09 3.71
N HIS A 180 11.02 12.00 3.82
CA HIS A 180 10.90 13.13 2.89
C HIS A 180 12.14 14.03 2.92
N ARG A 181 12.66 14.34 4.10
CA ARG A 181 13.91 15.13 4.21
C ARG A 181 15.11 14.43 3.57
N ALA A 182 15.25 13.13 3.81
CA ALA A 182 16.30 12.33 3.20
C ALA A 182 16.14 12.24 1.67
N LEU A 183 14.91 12.07 1.18
CA LEU A 183 14.63 12.04 -0.25
C LEU A 183 14.98 13.38 -0.91
N GLY A 184 14.72 14.50 -0.24
CA GLY A 184 15.06 15.84 -0.69
C GLY A 184 16.57 16.10 -0.88
N THR A 185 17.46 15.18 -0.44
CA THR A 185 18.90 15.26 -0.70
C THR A 185 19.33 14.43 -1.91
N VAL A 186 18.41 13.70 -2.54
CA VAL A 186 18.71 12.85 -3.71
C VAL A 186 18.34 13.62 -4.98
N THR A 187 19.32 13.97 -5.78
CA THR A 187 19.11 14.72 -7.02
C THR A 187 18.41 13.87 -8.07
N ALA A 188 17.37 14.41 -8.69
CA ALA A 188 16.68 13.80 -9.81
C ALA A 188 17.42 14.10 -11.14
N PRO A 189 17.31 13.24 -12.16
CA PRO A 189 17.78 13.55 -13.51
C PRO A 189 17.12 14.82 -14.05
N PRO A 190 17.86 15.67 -14.78
CA PRO A 190 17.35 16.94 -15.27
C PRO A 190 16.25 16.81 -16.34
N ASP A 191 16.18 15.68 -17.01
CA ASP A 191 15.15 15.32 -18.01
C ASP A 191 13.86 14.78 -17.39
N TRP A 192 13.83 14.58 -16.07
CA TRP A 192 12.59 14.22 -15.39
C TRP A 192 11.60 15.36 -15.38
N GLU A 193 10.31 15.01 -15.52
CA GLU A 193 9.21 15.97 -15.38
C GLU A 193 9.31 16.73 -14.04
N SER A 194 9.26 18.05 -14.12
CA SER A 194 9.29 18.93 -12.96
C SER A 194 7.89 19.24 -12.49
N VAL A 195 7.58 18.91 -11.25
CA VAL A 195 6.26 19.13 -10.63
C VAL A 195 6.24 20.30 -9.64
N SER A 196 7.42 20.77 -9.27
CA SER A 196 7.59 21.96 -8.40
C SER A 196 9.02 22.51 -8.58
N GLU A 197 9.33 23.62 -7.93
CA GLU A 197 10.71 24.11 -7.83
C GLU A 197 11.62 23.05 -7.20
N GLY A 198 12.93 23.09 -7.55
CA GLY A 198 13.94 22.15 -7.03
C GLY A 198 14.26 21.00 -7.96
N ASP A 199 15.26 20.22 -7.57
CA ASP A 199 15.91 19.17 -8.37
C ASP A 199 16.07 17.85 -7.60
N SER A 200 15.37 17.68 -6.52
CA SER A 200 15.36 16.39 -5.82
C SER A 200 14.30 15.44 -6.39
N ILE A 201 14.51 14.15 -6.14
CA ILE A 201 13.47 13.15 -6.41
C ILE A 201 12.31 13.38 -5.45
N VAL A 202 11.10 13.40 -5.99
CA VAL A 202 9.83 13.38 -5.25
C VAL A 202 9.08 12.10 -5.55
N HIS A 203 8.34 11.58 -4.56
CA HIS A 203 7.61 10.30 -4.68
C HIS A 203 6.17 10.48 -5.15
N LEU A 204 5.52 11.56 -4.74
CA LEU A 204 4.13 11.98 -5.02
C LEU A 204 3.01 11.08 -4.49
N ASP A 205 3.34 9.94 -3.87
CA ASP A 205 2.38 9.02 -3.23
C ASP A 205 2.97 8.38 -1.95
N LEU A 206 3.85 9.11 -1.24
CA LEU A 206 4.53 8.61 -0.04
C LEU A 206 3.61 8.70 1.19
N HIS A 207 2.95 7.62 1.53
CA HIS A 207 2.06 7.52 2.67
C HIS A 207 2.31 6.20 3.46
N PRO A 208 1.77 6.02 4.67
CA PRO A 208 2.08 4.87 5.52
C PRO A 208 1.82 3.49 4.89
N ALA A 209 0.94 3.36 3.91
CA ALA A 209 0.73 2.09 3.20
C ALA A 209 1.77 1.84 2.09
N ALA A 210 2.48 2.87 1.62
CA ALA A 210 3.59 2.76 0.67
C ALA A 210 4.94 2.43 1.33
N ILE A 211 4.97 2.26 2.65
CA ILE A 211 6.19 1.97 3.42
C ILE A 211 6.05 0.61 4.10
N ARG A 212 7.03 -0.28 3.91
CA ARG A 212 7.14 -1.53 4.67
C ARG A 212 8.13 -1.42 5.80
N MET A 213 7.79 -2.03 6.95
CA MET A 213 8.63 -2.08 8.13
C MET A 213 9.44 -3.39 8.13
N SER A 214 10.57 -3.40 7.43
CA SER A 214 11.47 -4.56 7.36
C SER A 214 12.44 -4.54 8.54
N ASN A 215 12.37 -5.54 9.41
CA ASN A 215 13.18 -5.61 10.62
C ASN A 215 13.13 -4.31 11.46
N GLY A 216 11.96 -3.68 11.52
CA GLY A 216 11.75 -2.42 12.25
C GLY A 216 12.25 -1.16 11.54
N ARG A 217 12.83 -1.28 10.34
CA ARG A 217 13.29 -0.15 9.51
C ARG A 217 12.32 0.10 8.36
N PRO A 218 12.01 1.36 8.03
CA PRO A 218 11.14 1.69 6.92
C PRO A 218 11.86 1.47 5.58
N VAL A 219 11.13 0.90 4.60
CA VAL A 219 11.54 0.78 3.20
C VAL A 219 10.40 1.30 2.35
N VAL A 220 10.68 2.28 1.49
CA VAL A 220 9.68 2.97 0.65
C VAL A 220 9.49 2.20 -0.65
N LEU A 221 8.23 1.96 -1.02
CA LEU A 221 7.82 1.21 -2.20
C LEU A 221 7.05 2.11 -3.20
N ASN A 222 6.77 1.60 -4.41
CA ASN A 222 5.91 2.23 -5.43
C ASN A 222 6.47 3.53 -6.02
N TRP A 223 7.61 3.47 -6.66
CA TRP A 223 8.32 4.62 -7.26
C TRP A 223 7.85 5.02 -8.66
N ASN A 224 6.75 4.47 -9.14
CA ASN A 224 6.23 4.71 -10.50
C ASN A 224 5.77 6.15 -10.76
N SER A 225 5.39 6.90 -9.72
CA SER A 225 4.96 8.30 -9.83
C SER A 225 6.10 9.30 -9.58
N SER A 226 7.34 8.84 -9.47
CA SER A 226 8.49 9.70 -9.16
C SER A 226 8.69 10.78 -10.21
N ALA A 227 9.01 11.98 -9.75
CA ALA A 227 9.27 13.15 -10.57
C ALA A 227 10.41 13.98 -9.97
N ARG A 228 10.71 15.11 -10.59
CA ARG A 228 11.65 16.12 -10.09
C ARG A 228 10.88 17.24 -9.39
N GLY A 229 11.35 17.66 -8.23
CA GLY A 229 10.74 18.75 -7.46
C GLY A 229 11.43 18.99 -6.12
N CYS A 230 10.75 19.62 -5.17
CA CYS A 230 11.25 19.82 -3.82
C CYS A 230 10.56 18.92 -2.79
N SER A 231 11.28 18.56 -1.74
CA SER A 231 10.77 17.69 -0.67
C SER A 231 9.60 18.32 0.10
N ALA A 232 9.49 19.63 0.14
CA ALA A 232 8.38 20.33 0.78
C ALA A 232 7.06 20.13 0.00
N PHE A 233 7.11 20.19 -1.32
CA PHE A 233 5.98 19.87 -2.19
C PHE A 233 5.54 18.41 -2.02
N ASP A 234 6.50 17.46 -2.05
CA ASP A 234 6.21 16.02 -1.84
C ASP A 234 5.60 15.76 -0.46
N ALA A 235 6.09 16.44 0.58
CA ALA A 235 5.50 16.38 1.90
C ALA A 235 4.09 17.00 1.96
N ALA A 236 3.81 18.04 1.16
CA ALA A 236 2.47 18.63 1.04
C ALA A 236 1.50 17.64 0.35
N VAL A 237 1.93 16.92 -0.69
CA VAL A 237 1.13 15.86 -1.32
C VAL A 237 0.78 14.78 -0.29
N THR A 238 1.76 14.32 0.50
CA THR A 238 1.54 13.38 1.61
C THR A 238 0.55 13.94 2.64
N TYR A 239 0.68 15.22 3.01
CA TYR A 239 -0.24 15.87 3.95
C TYR A 239 -1.68 15.89 3.42
N VAL A 240 -1.87 16.22 2.15
CA VAL A 240 -3.18 16.17 1.48
C VAL A 240 -3.75 14.76 1.54
N ILE A 241 -2.97 13.72 1.17
CA ILE A 241 -3.40 12.31 1.25
C ILE A 241 -3.82 11.95 2.68
N LEU A 242 -3.02 12.29 3.69
CA LEU A 242 -3.33 12.01 5.10
C LEU A 242 -4.59 12.73 5.58
N ARG A 243 -4.91 13.90 5.07
CA ARG A 243 -6.07 14.69 5.47
C ARG A 243 -7.36 14.26 4.77
N THR A 244 -7.27 13.76 3.55
CA THR A 244 -8.44 13.58 2.67
C THR A 244 -8.83 12.14 2.39
N SER A 245 -7.91 11.14 2.52
CA SER A 245 -8.22 9.73 2.23
C SER A 245 -9.37 9.19 3.08
N GLU A 246 -10.24 8.40 2.48
CA GLU A 246 -11.37 7.77 3.17
C GLU A 246 -10.97 6.53 3.98
N SER A 247 -11.77 6.24 5.00
CA SER A 247 -11.70 5.01 5.77
C SER A 247 -13.00 4.23 5.60
N ASN A 248 -12.90 3.01 5.13
CA ASN A 248 -14.05 2.11 4.92
C ASN A 248 -14.62 1.49 6.22
N ASN A 249 -14.25 2.03 7.38
CA ASN A 249 -14.74 1.56 8.68
C ASN A 249 -16.10 2.18 9.02
N GLY A 250 -16.94 1.46 9.77
CA GLY A 250 -18.24 1.98 10.23
C GLY A 250 -18.14 3.30 11.01
N ARG A 251 -19.27 3.98 11.28
CA ARG A 251 -19.30 5.37 11.79
C ARG A 251 -18.36 5.65 12.99
N LEU A 252 -18.35 4.80 14.03
CA LEU A 252 -17.47 4.95 15.20
C LEU A 252 -15.98 4.71 14.85
N GLY A 253 -15.70 3.67 14.06
CA GLY A 253 -14.35 3.40 13.58
C GLY A 253 -13.79 4.52 12.70
N ARG A 254 -14.68 5.17 11.92
CA ARG A 254 -14.33 6.32 11.08
C ARG A 254 -13.88 7.53 11.90
N LEU A 255 -14.60 7.87 12.98
CA LEU A 255 -14.24 8.99 13.87
C LEU A 255 -12.87 8.77 14.52
N LEU A 256 -12.62 7.56 15.03
CA LEU A 256 -11.35 7.22 15.68
C LEU A 256 -10.18 7.26 14.68
N VAL A 257 -10.34 6.64 13.52
CA VAL A 257 -9.32 6.65 12.45
C VAL A 257 -9.07 8.06 11.95
N THR A 258 -10.11 8.88 11.79
CA THR A 258 -9.96 10.28 11.38
C THR A 258 -9.18 11.10 12.42
N SER A 259 -9.45 10.91 13.70
CA SER A 259 -8.72 11.59 14.79
C SER A 259 -7.25 11.18 14.83
N LEU A 260 -6.97 9.89 14.68
CA LEU A 260 -5.59 9.37 14.62
C LEU A 260 -4.84 9.90 13.39
N ARG A 261 -5.49 9.95 12.21
CA ARG A 261 -4.90 10.53 10.99
C ARG A 261 -4.59 12.02 11.14
N LYS A 262 -5.54 12.80 11.67
CA LYS A 262 -5.32 14.23 11.94
C LYS A 262 -4.13 14.44 12.87
N ARG A 263 -4.02 13.63 13.94
CA ARG A 263 -2.89 13.68 14.87
C ARG A 263 -1.58 13.28 14.19
N PHE A 264 -1.60 12.21 13.37
CA PHE A 264 -0.45 11.78 12.59
C PHE A 264 0.03 12.90 11.64
N ALA A 265 -0.87 13.46 10.85
CA ALA A 265 -0.58 14.56 9.93
C ALA A 265 0.01 15.78 10.65
N LYS A 266 -0.56 16.16 11.81
CA LYS A 266 -0.04 17.28 12.62
C LYS A 266 1.39 17.04 13.11
N ILE A 267 1.71 15.83 13.58
CA ILE A 267 3.07 15.48 14.02
C ILE A 267 4.02 15.44 12.82
N PHE A 268 3.58 14.90 11.71
CA PHE A 268 4.34 14.79 10.47
C PHE A 268 4.79 16.18 9.98
N ILE A 269 3.85 17.12 9.76
CA ILE A 269 4.22 18.47 9.27
C ILE A 269 5.03 19.24 10.31
N LYS A 270 4.78 19.06 11.61
CA LYS A 270 5.57 19.70 12.67
C LYS A 270 7.02 19.23 12.64
N GLU A 271 7.28 17.94 12.44
CA GLU A 271 8.64 17.37 12.36
C GLU A 271 9.33 17.76 11.06
N PHE A 272 8.58 17.86 9.95
CA PHE A 272 9.14 18.27 8.67
C PHE A 272 9.44 19.77 8.63
N GLY A 273 8.54 20.60 9.11
CA GLY A 273 8.54 22.06 9.00
C GLY A 273 7.18 22.53 8.48
N ALA A 274 6.28 22.88 9.41
CA ALA A 274 4.88 23.15 9.05
C ALA A 274 4.74 24.26 8.00
N GLY A 275 5.47 25.37 8.14
CA GLY A 275 5.42 26.48 7.17
C GLY A 275 5.86 26.07 5.77
N GLU A 276 6.89 25.20 5.66
CA GLU A 276 7.36 24.72 4.36
C GLU A 276 6.31 23.84 3.67
N VAL A 277 5.63 22.95 4.43
CA VAL A 277 4.59 22.07 3.89
C VAL A 277 3.35 22.85 3.49
N LEU A 278 2.87 23.74 4.38
CA LEU A 278 1.63 24.48 4.16
C LEU A 278 1.73 25.44 2.95
N ALA A 279 2.93 25.94 2.64
CA ALA A 279 3.16 26.77 1.46
C ALA A 279 2.80 26.07 0.12
N TYR A 280 2.79 24.73 0.08
CA TYR A 280 2.52 23.95 -1.14
C TYR A 280 1.20 23.16 -1.10
N VAL A 281 0.37 23.32 -0.06
CA VAL A 281 -0.85 22.49 0.08
C VAL A 281 -1.83 22.72 -1.06
N ARG A 282 -1.92 23.93 -1.59
CA ARG A 282 -2.81 24.25 -2.70
C ARG A 282 -2.39 23.52 -3.97
N GLU A 283 -1.14 23.65 -4.37
CA GLU A 283 -0.58 23.01 -5.56
C GLU A 283 -0.62 21.48 -5.42
N ALA A 284 -0.34 20.96 -4.23
CA ALA A 284 -0.44 19.55 -3.91
C ALA A 284 -1.89 19.04 -4.00
N ALA A 285 -2.87 19.83 -3.59
CA ALA A 285 -4.28 19.51 -3.72
C ALA A 285 -4.71 19.50 -5.19
N GLU A 286 -4.26 20.47 -5.98
CA GLU A 286 -4.51 20.53 -7.42
C GLU A 286 -3.94 19.30 -8.12
N LEU A 287 -2.69 18.90 -7.81
CA LEU A 287 -2.10 17.67 -8.31
C LEU A 287 -2.93 16.44 -7.91
N ARG A 288 -3.35 16.35 -6.64
CA ARG A 288 -4.16 15.22 -6.15
C ARG A 288 -5.51 15.11 -6.86
N LEU A 289 -6.13 16.21 -7.27
CA LEU A 289 -7.40 16.22 -8.02
C LEU A 289 -7.30 15.61 -9.42
N LEU A 290 -6.09 15.48 -9.98
CA LEU A 290 -5.86 14.80 -11.25
C LEU A 290 -5.95 13.27 -11.13
N ASP A 291 -5.89 12.72 -9.91
CA ASP A 291 -6.05 11.29 -9.69
C ASP A 291 -7.48 10.83 -10.01
N VAL A 292 -7.61 10.02 -11.03
CA VAL A 292 -8.90 9.47 -11.49
C VAL A 292 -9.51 8.46 -10.51
N ASN A 293 -8.74 7.95 -9.57
CA ASN A 293 -9.17 6.95 -8.59
C ASN A 293 -9.76 7.56 -7.31
N LEU A 294 -9.75 8.90 -7.18
CA LEU A 294 -10.37 9.58 -6.04
C LEU A 294 -11.87 9.31 -6.00
N SER A 295 -12.37 8.90 -4.82
CA SER A 295 -13.79 8.85 -4.56
C SER A 295 -14.40 10.27 -4.60
N PRO A 296 -15.73 10.40 -4.85
CA PRO A 296 -16.40 11.71 -4.78
C PRO A 296 -16.16 12.45 -3.45
N ASN A 297 -16.20 11.73 -2.32
CA ASN A 297 -15.99 12.32 -0.99
C ASN A 297 -14.54 12.74 -0.77
N GLU A 298 -13.56 11.94 -1.25
CA GLU A 298 -12.14 12.32 -1.20
C GLU A 298 -11.90 13.59 -2.02
N ARG A 299 -12.48 13.65 -3.22
CA ARG A 299 -12.39 14.83 -4.09
C ARG A 299 -12.96 16.08 -3.41
N GLU A 300 -14.13 15.97 -2.76
CA GLU A 300 -14.72 17.07 -1.99
C GLU A 300 -13.82 17.48 -0.81
N ALA A 301 -13.24 16.51 -0.09
CA ALA A 301 -12.33 16.77 1.01
C ALA A 301 -11.03 17.48 0.54
N VAL A 302 -10.51 17.15 -0.65
CA VAL A 302 -9.36 17.83 -1.25
C VAL A 302 -9.72 19.27 -1.61
N PHE A 303 -10.89 19.52 -2.21
CA PHE A 303 -11.37 20.88 -2.50
C PHE A 303 -11.57 21.72 -1.23
N ALA A 304 -12.13 21.10 -0.17
CA ALA A 304 -12.31 21.79 1.10
C ALA A 304 -10.95 22.18 1.72
N LEU A 305 -9.98 21.24 1.74
CA LEU A 305 -8.65 21.50 2.27
C LEU A 305 -7.92 22.62 1.52
N ALA A 306 -8.04 22.66 0.18
CA ALA A 306 -7.44 23.72 -0.65
C ALA A 306 -8.03 25.11 -0.37
N ARG A 307 -9.27 25.20 0.14
CA ARG A 307 -9.92 26.46 0.53
C ARG A 307 -9.58 26.89 1.95
N ASP A 308 -9.58 25.94 2.89
CA ASP A 308 -9.35 26.24 4.33
C ASP A 308 -7.95 26.77 4.63
N GLU A 309 -6.97 26.54 3.75
CA GLU A 309 -5.60 27.06 3.90
C GLU A 309 -5.44 28.47 3.25
N LEU A 310 -6.54 29.06 2.74
CA LEU A 310 -6.58 30.42 2.16
C LEU A 310 -7.12 31.48 3.13
N ASP A 311 -7.76 31.04 4.24
CA ASP A 311 -8.28 31.87 5.32
C ASP A 311 -7.33 31.85 6.54
#